data_2d2d521e9238e7aa24fdc67800ac7ceb
#
_entry.id   2d2d521e9238e7aa24fdc67800ac7ceb
#
_cell.length_a   1.000
_cell.length_b   1.000
_cell.length_c   1.000
_cell.angle_alpha   90.00
_cell.angle_beta   90.00
_cell.angle_gamma   90.00
#
_symmetry.space_group_name_H-M   'P 1'
#
loop_
_entity.id
_entity.type
_entity.pdbx_description
1 polymer ?
#
loop_
_entity_poly.entity_id
_entity_poly.type
_entity_poly.pdbx_seq_one_letter_code
_entity_poly.pdbx_strand_id
1 'polypeptide(L)'
;MRLLNEEKDKRIAVLENRVADLEQYTRMNDVVITGLRVKPRSYAGAMAGPGPAGEPSPGVTDSTEEQLASFLLSKGIRLDCDTVEACHLLPRRSNNEKPAFIMRFSHRKHKSALLKQGRLLKGSDVFINEHLTKKNADIARKARFLRKQKKIQSTWTE
;
A
#
# COMPACT_ATOMS: atom_id res chain seq x y z
N MET A 1 -39.23 4.14 -25.15
CA MET A 1 -37.89 3.53 -25.28
C MET A 1 -36.78 4.46 -24.75
N ARG A 2 -36.71 5.72 -25.17
CA ARG A 2 -35.66 6.65 -24.68
C ARG A 2 -35.71 6.88 -23.16
N LEU A 3 -36.85 7.17 -22.58
CA LEU A 3 -37.04 7.40 -21.14
C LEU A 3 -36.60 6.22 -20.28
N LEU A 4 -36.90 4.98 -20.73
CA LEU A 4 -36.51 3.76 -20.03
C LEU A 4 -34.98 3.55 -20.06
N ASN A 5 -34.32 3.93 -21.12
CA ASN A 5 -32.84 3.87 -21.21
C ASN A 5 -32.19 4.92 -20.32
N GLU A 6 -32.68 6.15 -20.29
CA GLU A 6 -32.19 7.21 -19.39
C GLU A 6 -32.33 6.82 -17.93
N GLU A 7 -33.43 6.16 -17.55
CA GLU A 7 -33.60 5.67 -16.18
C GLU A 7 -32.60 4.56 -15.83
N LYS A 8 -32.38 3.63 -16.76
CA LYS A 8 -31.40 2.56 -16.62
C LYS A 8 -29.99 3.16 -16.49
N ASP A 9 -29.62 4.13 -17.32
CA ASP A 9 -28.32 4.78 -17.29
C ASP A 9 -28.07 5.50 -15.95
N LYS A 10 -29.08 6.21 -15.44
CA LYS A 10 -29.03 6.82 -14.11
C LYS A 10 -28.83 5.77 -13.01
N ARG A 11 -29.53 4.65 -13.09
CA ARG A 11 -29.40 3.57 -12.12
C ARG A 11 -28.02 2.90 -12.18
N ILE A 12 -27.48 2.70 -13.38
CA ILE A 12 -26.13 2.19 -13.59
C ILE A 12 -25.10 3.13 -12.95
N ALA A 13 -25.20 4.44 -13.23
CA ALA A 13 -24.27 5.42 -12.66
C ALA A 13 -24.31 5.45 -11.12
N VAL A 14 -25.49 5.32 -10.52
CA VAL A 14 -25.65 5.22 -9.06
C VAL A 14 -24.97 3.96 -8.52
N LEU A 15 -25.20 2.81 -9.19
CA LEU A 15 -24.61 1.54 -8.77
C LEU A 15 -23.08 1.54 -8.93
N GLU A 16 -22.55 2.09 -10.01
CA GLU A 16 -21.10 2.23 -10.23
C GLU A 16 -20.45 3.09 -9.15
N ASN A 17 -21.07 4.20 -8.76
CA ASN A 17 -20.58 5.02 -7.66
C ASN A 17 -20.59 4.25 -6.33
N ARG A 18 -21.68 3.53 -6.05
CA ARG A 18 -21.77 2.73 -4.83
C ARG A 18 -20.74 1.60 -4.77
N VAL A 19 -20.48 0.96 -5.91
CA VAL A 19 -19.40 -0.05 -6.00
C VAL A 19 -18.04 0.59 -5.74
N ALA A 20 -17.75 1.76 -6.34
CA ALA A 20 -16.50 2.46 -6.12
C ALA A 20 -16.31 2.86 -4.64
N ASP A 21 -17.37 3.29 -3.97
CA ASP A 21 -17.32 3.62 -2.55
C ASP A 21 -17.07 2.38 -1.68
N LEU A 22 -17.72 1.26 -1.98
CA LEU A 22 -17.49 -0.02 -1.30
C LEU A 22 -16.07 -0.52 -1.52
N GLU A 23 -15.55 -0.43 -2.74
CA GLU A 23 -14.15 -0.78 -3.04
C GLU A 23 -13.16 0.08 -2.24
N GLN A 24 -13.41 1.38 -2.12
CA GLN A 24 -12.57 2.25 -1.31
C GLN A 24 -12.68 1.90 0.18
N TYR A 25 -13.87 1.57 0.65
CA TYR A 25 -14.10 1.14 2.03
C TYR A 25 -13.29 -0.10 2.39
N THR A 26 -13.21 -1.09 1.50
CA THR A 26 -12.39 -2.30 1.73
C THR A 26 -10.89 -2.02 1.84
N ARG A 27 -10.42 -0.87 1.31
CA ARG A 27 -9.02 -0.43 1.31
C ARG A 27 -8.71 0.58 2.42
N MET A 28 -9.68 0.89 3.29
CA MET A 28 -9.53 1.93 4.30
C MET A 28 -8.39 1.70 5.27
N ASN A 29 -8.08 0.44 5.57
CA ASN A 29 -7.01 0.06 6.49
C ASN A 29 -5.68 -0.23 5.79
N ASP A 30 -5.63 -0.09 4.47
CA ASP A 30 -4.45 -0.43 3.69
C ASP A 30 -3.57 0.80 3.43
N VAL A 31 -2.28 0.59 3.41
CA VAL A 31 -1.29 1.53 2.88
C VAL A 31 -0.49 0.88 1.77
N VAL A 32 0.00 1.70 0.85
CA VAL A 32 0.92 1.27 -0.21
C VAL A 32 2.27 1.93 0.04
N ILE A 33 3.31 1.11 0.18
CA ILE A 33 4.68 1.55 0.37
C ILE A 33 5.44 1.27 -0.91
N THR A 34 6.08 2.29 -1.47
CA THR A 34 6.83 2.21 -2.73
C THR A 34 8.26 2.67 -2.56
N GLY A 35 9.14 2.18 -3.43
CA GLY A 35 10.52 2.63 -3.50
C GLY A 35 11.53 1.81 -2.69
N LEU A 36 11.08 0.94 -1.79
CA LEU A 36 11.95 0.05 -1.04
C LEU A 36 12.37 -1.15 -1.89
N ARG A 37 13.66 -1.43 -1.93
CA ARG A 37 14.19 -2.68 -2.52
C ARG A 37 14.27 -3.73 -1.42
N VAL A 38 13.56 -4.83 -1.59
CA VAL A 38 13.68 -6.03 -0.75
C VAL A 38 14.36 -7.14 -1.52
N LYS A 39 15.10 -7.94 -0.80
CA LYS A 39 15.66 -9.18 -1.34
C LYS A 39 14.50 -10.16 -1.55
N PRO A 40 14.29 -10.68 -2.77
CA PRO A 40 13.28 -11.71 -2.99
C PRO A 40 13.62 -12.94 -2.13
N ARG A 41 12.60 -13.57 -1.57
CA ARG A 41 12.76 -14.89 -0.94
C ARG A 41 13.38 -15.83 -1.98
N SER A 42 14.56 -16.34 -1.68
CA SER A 42 15.17 -17.37 -2.52
C SER A 42 14.31 -18.63 -2.44
N TYR A 43 13.75 -19.07 -3.56
CA TYR A 43 13.02 -20.33 -3.68
C TYR A 43 13.92 -21.56 -3.35
N ALA A 44 15.23 -21.38 -3.40
CA ALA A 44 16.21 -22.41 -3.08
C ALA A 44 16.15 -22.87 -1.61
N GLY A 45 15.69 -22.02 -0.69
CA GLY A 45 15.49 -22.38 0.72
C GLY A 45 14.25 -23.22 1.00
N ALA A 46 13.27 -23.25 0.09
CA ALA A 46 12.03 -23.99 0.27
C ALA A 46 12.13 -25.47 -0.17
N MET A 47 13.17 -25.84 -0.91
CA MET A 47 13.41 -27.20 -1.40
C MET A 47 14.44 -27.97 -0.57
N ALA A 48 15.08 -27.36 0.42
CA ALA A 48 15.87 -28.08 1.40
C ALA A 48 14.92 -28.74 2.39
N GLY A 49 14.61 -30.02 2.16
CA GLY A 49 13.90 -30.87 3.11
C GLY A 49 14.62 -30.89 4.46
N PRO A 50 13.97 -31.39 5.53
CA PRO A 50 14.54 -31.42 6.87
C PRO A 50 15.81 -32.27 6.87
N GLY A 51 16.96 -31.59 6.90
CA GLY A 51 18.25 -32.23 7.18
C GLY A 51 18.34 -32.64 8.65
N PRO A 52 19.15 -33.62 8.99
CA PRO A 52 19.20 -34.16 10.34
C PRO A 52 19.70 -33.12 11.33
N ALA A 53 18.91 -32.94 12.38
CA ALA A 53 19.15 -32.35 13.69
C ALA A 53 20.36 -31.41 13.87
N GLY A 54 20.10 -30.14 14.13
CA GLY A 54 20.81 -29.43 15.20
C GLY A 54 21.70 -28.26 14.85
N GLU A 55 21.63 -27.64 13.67
CA GLU A 55 22.28 -26.34 13.47
C GLU A 55 21.30 -25.27 12.95
N PRO A 56 21.27 -24.07 13.57
CA PRO A 56 20.51 -22.97 13.00
C PRO A 56 21.16 -22.58 11.67
N SER A 57 20.49 -22.90 10.57
CA SER A 57 20.91 -22.46 9.23
C SER A 57 21.07 -20.94 9.21
N PRO A 58 22.24 -20.39 8.83
CA PRO A 58 22.41 -18.98 8.58
C PRO A 58 21.76 -18.62 7.24
N GLY A 59 20.44 -18.49 7.22
CA GLY A 59 19.68 -18.27 6.00
C GLY A 59 18.22 -17.99 6.23
N VAL A 60 17.84 -17.53 7.42
CA VAL A 60 16.52 -16.91 7.64
C VAL A 60 16.57 -15.58 6.89
N THR A 61 16.18 -15.61 5.63
CA THR A 61 15.83 -14.37 4.92
C THR A 61 14.63 -13.82 5.66
N ASP A 62 14.85 -12.70 6.36
CA ASP A 62 13.80 -11.95 7.05
C ASP A 62 12.54 -11.91 6.19
N SER A 63 11.39 -12.06 6.80
CA SER A 63 10.13 -11.94 6.08
C SER A 63 10.07 -10.56 5.41
N THR A 64 9.28 -10.41 4.36
CA THR A 64 9.09 -9.13 3.69
C THR A 64 8.69 -8.04 4.67
N GLU A 65 7.89 -8.41 5.67
CA GLU A 65 7.43 -7.53 6.74
C GLU A 65 8.56 -7.11 7.66
N GLU A 66 9.43 -8.04 8.04
CA GLU A 66 10.60 -7.76 8.89
C GLU A 66 11.61 -6.84 8.19
N GLN A 67 11.87 -7.07 6.90
CA GLN A 67 12.74 -6.18 6.10
C GLN A 67 12.16 -4.77 6.02
N LEU A 68 10.84 -4.66 5.85
CA LEU A 68 10.14 -3.39 5.83
C LEU A 68 10.18 -2.70 7.21
N ALA A 69 9.89 -3.46 8.28
CA ALA A 69 9.93 -2.94 9.65
C ALA A 69 11.33 -2.46 10.05
N SER A 70 12.37 -3.22 9.71
CA SER A 70 13.78 -2.85 9.95
C SER A 70 14.15 -1.57 9.21
N PHE A 71 13.74 -1.43 7.95
CA PHE A 71 13.97 -0.21 7.19
C PHE A 71 13.25 0.99 7.82
N LEU A 72 11.98 0.86 8.16
CA LEU A 72 11.21 1.94 8.79
C LEU A 72 11.81 2.35 10.13
N LEU A 73 12.26 1.39 10.93
CA LEU A 73 12.92 1.64 12.20
C LEU A 73 14.24 2.43 12.01
N SER A 74 15.02 2.11 10.97
CA SER A 74 16.23 2.87 10.62
C SER A 74 15.98 4.34 10.30
N LYS A 75 14.73 4.67 9.92
CA LYS A 75 14.27 6.05 9.67
C LYS A 75 13.55 6.68 10.86
N GLY A 76 13.56 6.00 12.00
CA GLY A 76 12.88 6.48 13.21
C GLY A 76 11.36 6.24 13.23
N ILE A 77 10.85 5.43 12.30
CA ILE A 77 9.44 5.05 12.22
C ILE A 77 9.27 3.70 12.90
N ARG A 78 8.51 3.66 13.98
CA ARG A 78 8.16 2.41 14.66
C ARG A 78 6.91 1.82 14.02
N LEU A 79 7.06 0.61 13.50
CA LEU A 79 5.97 -0.23 13.05
C LEU A 79 5.72 -1.29 14.12
N ASP A 80 4.51 -1.32 14.64
CA ASP A 80 4.05 -2.38 15.52
C ASP A 80 3.48 -3.52 14.67
N CYS A 81 4.27 -4.58 14.51
CA CYS A 81 3.90 -5.71 13.66
C CYS A 81 2.63 -6.41 14.13
N ASP A 82 2.32 -6.39 15.43
CA ASP A 82 1.08 -6.96 15.97
C ASP A 82 -0.19 -6.26 15.46
N THR A 83 -0.04 -5.04 14.93
CA THR A 83 -1.13 -4.27 14.34
C THR A 83 -1.31 -4.49 12.85
N VAL A 84 -0.39 -5.23 12.22
CA VAL A 84 -0.41 -5.57 10.79
C VAL A 84 -1.11 -6.91 10.61
N GLU A 85 -2.20 -6.92 9.85
CA GLU A 85 -2.92 -8.15 9.51
C GLU A 85 -2.28 -8.89 8.33
N ALA A 86 -1.79 -8.14 7.36
CA ALA A 86 -1.18 -8.70 6.15
C ALA A 86 -0.22 -7.71 5.50
N CYS A 87 0.86 -8.25 4.97
CA CYS A 87 1.82 -7.51 4.16
C CYS A 87 2.14 -8.30 2.89
N HIS A 88 1.86 -7.73 1.73
CA HIS A 88 2.04 -8.36 0.44
C HIS A 88 2.87 -7.51 -0.49
N LEU A 89 3.76 -8.19 -1.22
CA LEU A 89 4.49 -7.59 -2.32
C LEU A 89 3.60 -7.60 -3.57
N LEU A 90 3.44 -6.43 -4.20
CA LEU A 90 2.72 -6.34 -5.47
C LEU A 90 3.57 -6.86 -6.62
N PRO A 91 2.96 -7.54 -7.60
CA PRO A 91 3.67 -7.95 -8.80
C PRO A 91 4.21 -6.74 -9.55
N ARG A 92 5.45 -6.84 -10.02
CA ARG A 92 6.09 -5.80 -10.82
C ARG A 92 5.54 -5.82 -12.24
N ARG A 93 5.31 -4.65 -12.81
CA ARG A 93 4.97 -4.51 -14.23
C ARG A 93 6.21 -4.63 -15.12
N SER A 94 7.39 -4.27 -14.59
CA SER A 94 8.67 -4.29 -15.28
C SER A 94 9.78 -4.67 -14.31
N ASN A 95 10.84 -5.32 -14.80
CA ASN A 95 12.00 -5.70 -14.00
C ASN A 95 12.76 -4.50 -13.40
N ASN A 96 12.60 -3.31 -13.98
CA ASN A 96 13.24 -2.08 -13.52
C ASN A 96 12.42 -1.31 -12.49
N GLU A 97 11.14 -1.67 -12.27
CA GLU A 97 10.31 -1.02 -11.27
C GLU A 97 10.67 -1.48 -9.86
N LYS A 98 10.78 -0.52 -8.95
CA LYS A 98 10.89 -0.82 -7.52
C LYS A 98 9.60 -1.49 -7.05
N PRO A 99 9.67 -2.55 -6.25
CA PRO A 99 8.49 -3.22 -5.75
C PRO A 99 7.63 -2.28 -4.91
N ALA A 100 6.32 -2.48 -4.95
CA ALA A 100 5.38 -1.85 -4.07
C ALA A 100 4.81 -2.89 -3.09
N PHE A 101 4.56 -2.47 -1.86
CA PHE A 101 3.99 -3.28 -0.81
C PHE A 101 2.59 -2.77 -0.49
N ILE A 102 1.65 -3.68 -0.28
CA ILE A 102 0.39 -3.38 0.40
C ILE A 102 0.50 -3.93 1.81
N MET A 103 0.23 -3.08 2.79
CA MET A 103 0.15 -3.43 4.19
C MET A 103 -1.24 -3.10 4.71
N ARG A 104 -1.89 -4.09 5.30
CA ARG A 104 -3.21 -3.95 5.94
C ARG A 104 -3.05 -3.89 7.45
N PHE A 105 -3.68 -2.91 8.05
CA PHE A 105 -3.74 -2.76 9.50
C PHE A 105 -5.06 -3.28 10.08
N SER A 106 -5.01 -3.80 11.30
CA SER A 106 -6.20 -4.20 12.06
C SER A 106 -7.13 -3.02 12.34
N HIS A 107 -6.57 -1.83 12.54
CA HIS A 107 -7.34 -0.63 12.84
C HIS A 107 -6.82 0.59 12.07
N ARG A 108 -7.75 1.43 11.61
CA ARG A 108 -7.44 2.68 10.89
C ARG A 108 -6.50 3.61 11.66
N LYS A 109 -6.55 3.62 13.00
CA LYS A 109 -5.67 4.45 13.84
C LYS A 109 -4.19 4.17 13.60
N HIS A 110 -3.80 2.90 13.41
CA HIS A 110 -2.41 2.49 13.17
C HIS A 110 -1.94 2.94 11.78
N LYS A 111 -2.80 2.79 10.77
CA LYS A 111 -2.56 3.37 9.43
C LYS A 111 -2.31 4.87 9.51
N SER A 112 -3.21 5.60 10.19
CA SER A 112 -3.10 7.06 10.31
C SER A 112 -1.84 7.49 11.04
N ALA A 113 -1.43 6.75 12.06
CA ALA A 113 -0.18 6.98 12.79
C ALA A 113 1.05 6.78 11.87
N LEU A 114 1.05 5.73 11.05
CA LEU A 114 2.12 5.48 10.09
C LEU A 114 2.20 6.57 9.01
N LEU A 115 1.05 6.98 8.45
CA LEU A 115 1.00 8.04 7.43
C LEU A 115 1.54 9.37 7.95
N LYS A 116 1.25 9.73 9.21
CA LYS A 116 1.79 10.94 9.86
C LYS A 116 3.31 10.90 9.97
N GLN A 117 3.87 9.73 10.22
CA GLN A 117 5.33 9.52 10.31
C GLN A 117 6.01 9.50 8.93
N GLY A 118 5.27 9.39 7.84
CA GLY A 118 5.79 9.40 6.47
C GLY A 118 6.68 10.61 6.14
N ARG A 119 6.56 11.70 6.91
CA ARG A 119 7.44 12.87 6.78
C ARG A 119 8.91 12.55 7.08
N LEU A 120 9.19 11.55 7.92
CA LEU A 120 10.54 11.11 8.27
C LEU A 120 11.25 10.44 7.09
N LEU A 121 10.49 10.00 6.09
CA LEU A 121 11.03 9.43 4.85
C LEU A 121 11.43 10.49 3.82
N LYS A 122 11.28 11.78 4.15
CA LYS A 122 11.68 12.86 3.25
C LYS A 122 13.19 12.77 2.95
N GLY A 123 13.52 12.77 1.66
CA GLY A 123 14.90 12.59 1.20
C GLY A 123 15.29 11.14 0.94
N SER A 124 14.44 10.17 1.28
CA SER A 124 14.55 8.79 0.80
C SER A 124 13.67 8.61 -0.44
N ASP A 125 13.98 7.58 -1.23
CA ASP A 125 13.14 7.21 -2.39
C ASP A 125 11.89 6.40 -1.99
N VAL A 126 11.61 6.27 -0.70
CA VAL A 126 10.50 5.48 -0.17
C VAL A 126 9.33 6.39 0.19
N PHE A 127 8.15 5.99 -0.25
CA PHE A 127 6.91 6.74 -0.04
C PHE A 127 5.85 5.83 0.56
N ILE A 128 5.13 6.35 1.55
CA ILE A 128 3.96 5.72 2.16
C ILE A 128 2.73 6.49 1.66
N ASN A 129 1.82 5.79 1.01
CA ASN A 129 0.61 6.35 0.46
C ASN A 129 -0.62 5.54 0.89
N GLU A 130 -1.78 6.17 0.86
CA GLU A 130 -3.04 5.46 1.02
C GLU A 130 -3.31 4.55 -0.17
N HIS A 131 -3.95 3.41 0.08
CA HIS A 131 -4.40 2.50 -0.98
C HIS A 131 -5.72 3.02 -1.55
N LEU A 132 -5.64 3.78 -2.63
CA LEU A 132 -6.79 4.37 -3.31
C LEU A 132 -7.26 3.50 -4.47
N THR A 133 -8.58 3.53 -4.73
CA THR A 133 -9.12 3.02 -5.99
C THR A 133 -8.59 3.87 -7.16
N LYS A 134 -8.64 3.33 -8.38
CA LYS A 134 -8.19 4.06 -9.58
C LYS A 134 -8.86 5.44 -9.68
N LYS A 135 -10.19 5.50 -9.49
CA LYS A 135 -10.97 6.74 -9.50
C LYS A 135 -10.43 7.76 -8.49
N ASN A 136 -10.25 7.34 -7.23
CA ASN A 136 -9.77 8.23 -6.16
C ASN A 136 -8.30 8.61 -6.36
N ALA A 137 -7.47 7.70 -6.87
CA ALA A 137 -6.08 8.00 -7.20
C ALA A 137 -5.97 9.07 -8.30
N ASP A 138 -6.83 9.02 -9.31
CA ASP A 138 -6.87 10.03 -10.38
C ASP A 138 -7.33 11.39 -9.85
N ILE A 139 -8.32 11.42 -8.96
CA ILE A 139 -8.77 12.64 -8.28
C ILE A 139 -7.64 13.22 -7.43
N ALA A 140 -6.97 12.39 -6.62
CA ALA A 140 -5.86 12.81 -5.78
C ALA A 140 -4.67 13.34 -6.62
N ARG A 141 -4.41 12.74 -7.78
CA ARG A 141 -3.37 13.20 -8.72
C ARG A 141 -3.71 14.58 -9.27
N LYS A 142 -4.95 14.78 -9.73
CA LYS A 142 -5.43 16.09 -10.21
C LYS A 142 -5.36 17.16 -9.11
N ALA A 143 -5.78 16.84 -7.90
CA ALA A 143 -5.71 17.74 -6.76
C ALA A 143 -4.27 18.16 -6.43
N ARG A 144 -3.32 17.21 -6.41
CA ARG A 144 -1.89 17.51 -6.22
C ARG A 144 -1.32 18.38 -7.33
N PHE A 145 -1.77 18.19 -8.57
CA PHE A 145 -1.36 19.02 -9.70
C PHE A 145 -1.87 20.47 -9.53
N LEU A 146 -3.14 20.66 -9.17
CA LEU A 146 -3.72 21.98 -8.89
C LEU A 146 -3.02 22.68 -7.73
N ARG A 147 -2.62 21.93 -6.69
CA ARG A 147 -1.82 22.46 -5.59
C ARG A 147 -0.45 22.97 -6.05
N LYS A 148 0.22 22.21 -6.91
CA LYS A 148 1.51 22.65 -7.50
C LYS A 148 1.35 23.94 -8.30
N GLN A 149 0.21 24.14 -8.96
CA GLN A 149 -0.14 25.38 -9.67
C GLN A 149 -0.62 26.51 -8.75
N LYS A 150 -0.61 26.31 -7.41
CA LYS A 150 -1.11 27.27 -6.43
C LYS A 150 -2.59 27.65 -6.60
N LYS A 151 -3.38 26.84 -7.31
CA LYS A 151 -4.83 27.05 -7.47
C LYS A 151 -5.63 26.62 -6.25
N ILE A 152 -5.07 25.70 -5.45
CA ILE A 152 -5.64 25.25 -4.17
C ILE A 152 -4.54 25.23 -3.11
N GLN A 153 -4.91 25.47 -1.85
CA GLN A 153 -3.95 25.61 -0.76
C GLN A 153 -3.48 24.25 -0.23
N SER A 154 -4.39 23.29 -0.08
CA SER A 154 -4.08 21.99 0.49
C SER A 154 -4.95 20.89 -0.11
N THR A 155 -4.49 19.65 0.03
CA THR A 155 -5.21 18.44 -0.33
C THR A 155 -5.12 17.45 0.83
N TRP A 156 -6.23 16.81 1.17
CA TRP A 156 -6.29 15.74 2.14
C TRP A 156 -7.18 14.61 1.61
N THR A 157 -7.02 13.44 2.16
CA THR A 157 -7.88 12.27 1.96
C THR A 157 -8.49 11.89 3.31
N GLU A 158 -9.78 11.64 3.33
CA GLU A 158 -10.49 11.11 4.50
C GLU A 158 -10.53 9.58 4.45
#